data_879046a8b4461f06fc91a8b80fae78c1
#
_entry.id   879046a8b4461f06fc91a8b80fae78c1
#
_cell.length_a   1.000
_cell.length_b   1.000
_cell.length_c   1.000
_cell.angle_alpha   90.00
_cell.angle_beta   90.00
_cell.angle_gamma   90.00
#
_symmetry.space_group_name_H-M   'P 1'
#
loop_
_entity.id
_entity.type
_entity.pdbx_description
1 polymer ?
#
loop_
_entity_poly.entity_id
_entity_poly.type
_entity_poly.pdbx_seq_one_letter_code
_entity_poly.pdbx_strand_id
1 'polypeptide(L)'
;VALGFLLATLAGTPVVRGLFRFVDWQARREALRREAAEAGEGGPELIDLRLVRAGKELPGGRWLGLLERAATYACIVAGFPAGIAVVMVVKGFGRYPELRTPDTAKGERFIIGTLASLLWASLWAGLVLLLRVHLKIG
;
A
#
# COMPACT_ATOMS: atom_id res chain seq x y z
N VAL A 1 -6.22 2.49 -22.60
CA VAL A 1 -6.98 2.62 -21.34
C VAL A 1 -7.13 1.27 -20.67
N ALA A 2 -7.66 0.24 -21.33
CA ALA A 2 -7.90 -1.08 -20.74
C ALA A 2 -6.61 -1.73 -20.21
N LEU A 3 -5.52 -1.72 -20.98
CA LEU A 3 -4.23 -2.25 -20.56
C LEU A 3 -3.68 -1.51 -19.33
N GLY A 4 -3.77 -0.16 -19.32
CA GLY A 4 -3.36 0.65 -18.17
C GLY A 4 -4.19 0.34 -16.94
N PHE A 5 -5.49 0.12 -17.09
CA PHE A 5 -6.38 -0.30 -15.99
C PHE A 5 -5.98 -1.66 -15.42
N LEU A 6 -5.71 -2.65 -16.27
CA LEU A 6 -5.26 -3.98 -15.83
C LEU A 6 -3.91 -3.91 -15.09
N LEU A 7 -2.95 -3.14 -15.60
CA LEU A 7 -1.66 -2.95 -14.96
C LEU A 7 -1.78 -2.19 -13.63
N ALA A 8 -2.62 -1.14 -13.58
CA ALA A 8 -2.87 -0.41 -12.33
C ALA A 8 -3.50 -1.31 -11.26
N THR A 9 -4.46 -2.15 -11.63
CA THR A 9 -5.21 -2.95 -10.66
C THR A 9 -4.50 -4.24 -10.29
N LEU A 10 -4.06 -5.05 -11.25
CA LEU A 10 -3.53 -6.38 -11.01
C LEU A 10 -2.05 -6.35 -10.58
N ALA A 11 -1.20 -5.59 -11.29
CA ALA A 11 0.22 -5.52 -10.98
C ALA A 11 0.52 -4.74 -9.67
N GLY A 12 -0.39 -3.92 -9.19
CA GLY A 12 -0.23 -3.21 -7.92
C GLY A 12 -0.13 -4.15 -6.71
N THR A 13 -0.76 -5.33 -6.74
CA THR A 13 -0.69 -6.28 -5.63
C THR A 13 0.74 -6.83 -5.40
N PRO A 14 1.47 -7.35 -6.41
CA PRO A 14 2.84 -7.80 -6.22
C PRO A 14 3.80 -6.65 -5.89
N VAL A 15 3.56 -5.44 -6.44
CA VAL A 15 4.42 -4.27 -6.16
C VAL A 15 4.32 -3.84 -4.70
N VAL A 16 3.11 -3.69 -4.16
CA VAL A 16 2.90 -3.34 -2.75
C VAL A 16 3.46 -4.43 -1.83
N ARG A 17 3.32 -5.71 -2.19
CA ARG A 17 3.93 -6.82 -1.44
C ARG A 17 5.46 -6.78 -1.48
N GLY A 18 6.03 -6.46 -2.64
CA GLY A 18 7.48 -6.28 -2.80
C GLY A 18 8.01 -5.15 -1.93
N LEU A 19 7.29 -4.03 -1.90
CA LEU A 19 7.62 -2.89 -1.05
C LEU A 19 7.62 -3.28 0.44
N PHE A 20 6.59 -3.98 0.91
CA PHE A 20 6.56 -4.45 2.31
C PHE A 20 7.68 -5.44 2.62
N ARG A 21 8.01 -6.35 1.71
CA ARG A 21 9.17 -7.23 1.89
C ARG A 21 10.48 -6.46 2.00
N PHE A 22 10.63 -5.41 1.22
CA PHE A 22 11.80 -4.54 1.27
C PHE A 22 11.88 -3.76 2.57
N VAL A 23 10.77 -3.16 3.03
CA VAL A 23 10.69 -2.44 4.31
C VAL A 23 10.96 -3.40 5.48
N ASP A 24 10.36 -4.58 5.49
CA ASP A 24 10.59 -5.60 6.53
C ASP A 24 12.05 -6.08 6.53
N TRP A 25 12.68 -6.21 5.36
CA TRP A 25 14.08 -6.58 5.25
C TRP A 25 15.03 -5.49 5.77
N GLN A 26 14.74 -4.21 5.49
CA GLN A 26 15.50 -3.09 6.06
C GLN A 26 15.35 -3.03 7.59
N ALA A 27 14.13 -3.13 8.10
CA ALA A 27 13.86 -3.15 9.53
C ALA A 27 14.61 -4.29 10.24
N ARG A 28 14.66 -5.49 9.64
CA ARG A 28 15.45 -6.62 10.15
C ARG A 28 16.95 -6.32 10.16
N ARG A 29 17.47 -5.70 9.11
CA ARG A 29 18.91 -5.32 9.07
C ARG A 29 19.28 -4.31 10.15
N GLU A 30 18.39 -3.34 10.39
CA GLU A 30 18.60 -2.34 11.44
C GLU A 30 18.50 -2.98 12.84
N ALA A 31 17.55 -3.89 13.06
CA ALA A 31 17.42 -4.65 14.30
C ALA A 31 18.70 -5.47 14.57
N LEU A 32 19.17 -6.25 13.58
CA LEU A 32 20.40 -7.03 13.67
C LEU A 32 21.64 -6.15 13.93
N ARG A 33 21.70 -4.95 13.36
CA ARG A 33 22.80 -4.00 13.63
C ARG A 33 22.75 -3.45 15.05
N ARG A 34 21.56 -3.18 15.59
CA ARG A 34 21.38 -2.75 16.99
C ARG A 34 21.72 -3.86 17.94
N GLU A 35 21.28 -5.08 17.67
CA GLU A 35 21.63 -6.29 18.44
C GLU A 35 23.15 -6.53 18.45
N ALA A 36 23.82 -6.39 17.31
CA ALA A 36 25.28 -6.49 17.23
C ALA A 36 26.00 -5.38 17.99
N ALA A 37 25.38 -4.20 18.16
CA ALA A 37 25.90 -3.09 18.94
C ALA A 37 25.61 -3.23 20.45
N GLU A 38 24.52 -3.92 20.80
CA GLU A 38 24.02 -4.10 22.15
C GLU A 38 24.30 -5.52 22.71
N ALA A 39 25.16 -6.31 22.04
CA ALA A 39 25.44 -7.72 22.38
C ALA A 39 25.92 -7.89 23.84
N GLY A 40 24.99 -7.76 24.75
CA GLY A 40 25.16 -7.83 26.18
C GLY A 40 23.86 -7.82 26.98
N GLU A 41 22.72 -8.30 26.54
CA GLU A 41 21.58 -8.74 27.36
C GLU A 41 20.23 -8.67 26.64
N GLY A 42 19.58 -9.83 26.45
CA GLY A 42 18.12 -9.97 26.33
C GLY A 42 17.53 -10.08 24.91
N GLY A 43 17.09 -11.25 24.60
CA GLY A 43 16.63 -11.85 23.34
C GLY A 43 15.71 -11.10 22.37
N PRO A 44 15.90 -11.37 21.07
CA PRO A 44 15.25 -10.71 19.93
C PRO A 44 13.89 -11.28 19.49
N GLU A 45 13.26 -12.16 20.25
CA GLU A 45 12.20 -13.05 19.73
C GLU A 45 10.78 -12.44 19.64
N LEU A 46 10.51 -11.33 20.34
CA LEU A 46 9.14 -10.82 20.49
C LEU A 46 8.67 -9.82 19.41
N ILE A 47 9.60 -9.14 18.74
CA ILE A 47 9.24 -8.08 17.75
C ILE A 47 8.88 -8.67 16.40
N ASP A 48 9.54 -9.75 15.99
CA ASP A 48 9.35 -10.37 14.65
C ASP A 48 8.00 -11.08 14.52
N LEU A 49 7.50 -11.69 15.58
CA LEU A 49 6.21 -12.37 15.62
C LEU A 49 5.01 -11.42 15.52
N ARG A 50 5.11 -10.18 16.02
CA ARG A 50 4.03 -9.19 15.95
C ARG A 50 3.81 -8.65 14.54
N LEU A 51 4.89 -8.36 13.81
CA LEU A 51 4.81 -7.84 12.43
C LEU A 51 4.30 -8.89 11.45
N VAL A 52 4.76 -10.16 11.61
CA VAL A 52 4.29 -11.28 10.79
C VAL A 52 2.84 -11.62 11.08
N ARG A 53 2.41 -11.54 12.33
CA ARG A 53 1.02 -11.81 12.75
C ARG A 53 0.05 -10.75 12.24
N ALA A 54 0.42 -9.46 12.28
CA ALA A 54 -0.38 -8.35 11.75
C ALA A 54 -0.68 -8.49 10.24
N GLY A 55 0.18 -9.17 9.48
CA GLY A 55 -0.03 -9.45 8.05
C GLY A 55 -1.01 -10.58 7.74
N LYS A 56 -1.29 -11.48 8.71
CA LYS A 56 -2.15 -12.66 8.51
C LYS A 56 -3.62 -12.44 8.91
N GLU A 57 -3.93 -11.42 9.69
CA GLU A 57 -5.23 -11.28 10.37
C GLU A 57 -6.31 -10.50 9.60
N LEU A 58 -6.10 -10.13 8.32
CA LEU A 58 -7.04 -9.30 7.57
C LEU A 58 -7.59 -9.99 6.31
N PRO A 59 -8.62 -10.87 6.46
CA PRO A 59 -9.36 -11.36 5.31
C PRO A 59 -10.06 -10.18 4.61
N GLY A 60 -9.93 -10.08 3.28
CA GLY A 60 -10.54 -9.00 2.48
C GLY A 60 -9.60 -7.87 2.06
N GLY A 61 -8.43 -7.69 2.65
CA GLY A 61 -7.49 -6.63 2.29
C GLY A 61 -7.02 -6.66 0.83
N ARG A 62 -7.02 -7.83 0.20
CA ARG A 62 -6.68 -7.99 -1.22
C ARG A 62 -7.72 -7.38 -2.14
N TRP A 63 -9.00 -7.66 -1.87
CA TRP A 63 -10.13 -7.13 -2.64
C TRP A 63 -10.27 -5.62 -2.44
N LEU A 64 -10.14 -5.16 -1.20
CA LEU A 64 -10.18 -3.73 -0.89
C LEU A 64 -9.08 -2.97 -1.62
N GLY A 65 -7.86 -3.48 -1.63
CA GLY A 65 -6.75 -2.86 -2.36
C GLY A 65 -6.93 -2.87 -3.89
N LEU A 66 -7.58 -3.89 -4.44
CA LEU A 66 -7.91 -3.94 -5.87
C LEU A 66 -8.97 -2.89 -6.23
N LEU A 67 -10.05 -2.81 -5.45
CA LEU A 67 -11.13 -1.84 -5.66
C LEU A 67 -10.63 -0.40 -5.50
N GLU A 68 -9.78 -0.14 -4.53
CA GLU A 68 -9.15 1.15 -4.30
C GLU A 68 -8.32 1.60 -5.52
N ARG A 69 -7.49 0.74 -6.08
CA ARG A 69 -6.69 1.06 -7.26
C ARG A 69 -7.56 1.26 -8.49
N ALA A 70 -8.60 0.44 -8.67
CA ALA A 70 -9.56 0.58 -9.75
C ALA A 70 -10.29 1.93 -9.67
N ALA A 71 -10.79 2.28 -8.48
CA ALA A 71 -11.48 3.55 -8.25
C ALA A 71 -10.55 4.76 -8.44
N THR A 72 -9.33 4.70 -7.91
CA THR A 72 -8.33 5.77 -8.08
C THR A 72 -8.00 5.99 -9.56
N TYR A 73 -7.72 4.91 -10.29
CA TYR A 73 -7.46 4.97 -11.72
C TYR A 73 -8.64 5.57 -12.48
N ALA A 74 -9.86 5.10 -12.20
CA ALA A 74 -11.07 5.59 -12.83
C ALA A 74 -11.31 7.08 -12.56
N CYS A 75 -11.12 7.54 -11.31
CA CYS A 75 -11.25 8.95 -10.95
C CYS A 75 -10.30 9.84 -11.75
N ILE A 76 -9.04 9.43 -11.91
CA ILE A 76 -8.04 10.22 -12.65
C ILE A 76 -8.38 10.24 -14.14
N VAL A 77 -8.67 9.09 -14.75
CA VAL A 77 -8.97 8.97 -16.19
C VAL A 77 -10.27 9.68 -16.56
N ALA A 78 -11.25 9.70 -15.65
CA ALA A 78 -12.50 10.43 -15.82
C ALA A 78 -12.37 11.94 -15.60
N GLY A 79 -11.20 12.45 -15.19
CA GLY A 79 -11.00 13.87 -14.91
C GLY A 79 -11.63 14.32 -13.58
N PHE A 80 -11.89 13.39 -12.65
CA PHE A 80 -12.46 13.67 -11.34
C PHE A 80 -11.52 13.25 -10.19
N PRO A 81 -10.35 13.90 -10.04
CA PRO A 81 -9.38 13.53 -9.02
C PRO A 81 -9.90 13.71 -7.59
N ALA A 82 -10.87 14.60 -7.37
CA ALA A 82 -11.50 14.76 -6.05
C ALA A 82 -12.19 13.48 -5.54
N GLY A 83 -12.59 12.56 -6.42
CA GLY A 83 -13.13 11.25 -6.07
C GLY A 83 -12.15 10.38 -5.29
N ILE A 84 -10.83 10.63 -5.40
CA ILE A 84 -9.79 9.93 -4.63
C ILE A 84 -9.98 10.21 -3.13
N ALA A 85 -10.38 11.43 -2.76
CA ALA A 85 -10.66 11.75 -1.36
C ALA A 85 -11.81 10.89 -0.81
N VAL A 86 -12.85 10.65 -1.60
CA VAL A 86 -13.97 9.78 -1.22
C VAL A 86 -13.49 8.34 -1.02
N VAL A 87 -12.66 7.82 -1.91
CA VAL A 87 -12.05 6.48 -1.77
C VAL A 87 -11.25 6.37 -0.48
N MET A 88 -10.47 7.40 -0.14
CA MET A 88 -9.68 7.46 1.10
C MET A 88 -10.55 7.49 2.35
N VAL A 89 -11.63 8.27 2.33
CA VAL A 89 -12.58 8.35 3.44
C VAL A 89 -13.25 7.00 3.67
N VAL A 90 -13.77 6.37 2.63
CA VAL A 90 -14.40 5.03 2.71
C VAL A 90 -13.42 3.99 3.25
N LYS A 91 -12.18 3.99 2.77
CA LYS A 91 -11.12 3.10 3.26
C LYS A 91 -10.78 3.34 4.72
N GLY A 92 -10.65 4.62 5.13
CA GLY A 92 -10.38 5.00 6.51
C GLY A 92 -11.49 4.55 7.46
N PHE A 93 -12.75 4.76 7.09
CA PHE A 93 -13.91 4.29 7.87
C PHE A 93 -13.95 2.76 7.99
N GLY A 94 -13.69 2.04 6.89
CA GLY A 94 -13.68 0.58 6.88
C GLY A 94 -12.59 -0.03 7.78
N ARG A 95 -11.55 0.75 8.11
CA ARG A 95 -10.42 0.33 8.96
C ARG A 95 -10.40 1.03 10.33
N TYR A 96 -11.37 1.88 10.61
CA TYR A 96 -11.40 2.66 11.85
C TYR A 96 -11.31 1.82 13.14
N PRO A 97 -12.02 0.69 13.28
CA PRO A 97 -11.92 -0.15 14.48
C PRO A 97 -10.50 -0.70 14.71
N GLU A 98 -9.78 -1.01 13.64
CA GLU A 98 -8.43 -1.58 13.67
C GLU A 98 -7.37 -0.51 13.96
N LEU A 99 -7.61 0.74 13.52
CA LEU A 99 -6.72 1.88 13.75
C LEU A 99 -6.83 2.45 15.18
N ARG A 100 -7.91 2.15 15.89
CA ARG A 100 -8.09 2.55 17.30
C ARG A 100 -7.29 1.69 18.28
N THR A 101 -6.70 0.60 17.86
CA THR A 101 -5.81 -0.18 18.72
C THR A 101 -4.50 0.57 18.96
N PRO A 102 -3.90 0.48 20.15
CA PRO A 102 -2.66 1.21 20.49
C PRO A 102 -1.41 0.70 19.76
N ASP A 103 -1.57 -0.09 18.70
CA ASP A 103 -0.48 -0.65 17.91
C ASP A 103 -0.12 0.30 16.75
N THR A 104 0.85 1.18 17.01
CA THR A 104 1.37 2.16 16.05
C THR A 104 1.90 1.50 14.77
N ALA A 105 2.45 0.30 14.84
CA ALA A 105 2.98 -0.43 13.68
C ALA A 105 1.88 -0.78 12.66
N LYS A 106 0.65 -1.04 13.10
CA LYS A 106 -0.49 -1.28 12.20
C LYS A 106 -0.90 -0.02 11.46
N GLY A 107 -0.91 1.12 12.15
CA GLY A 107 -1.20 2.43 11.55
C GLY A 107 -0.19 2.81 10.47
N GLU A 108 1.10 2.71 10.76
CA GLU A 108 2.17 2.99 9.81
C GLU A 108 2.08 2.10 8.56
N ARG A 109 1.89 0.80 8.75
CA ARG A 109 1.75 -0.16 7.67
C ARG A 109 0.54 0.13 6.78
N PHE A 110 -0.58 0.54 7.39
CA PHE A 110 -1.77 0.97 6.66
C PHE A 110 -1.50 2.21 5.80
N ILE A 111 -0.84 3.23 6.34
CA ILE A 111 -0.52 4.47 5.63
C ILE A 111 0.43 4.19 4.47
N ILE A 112 1.53 3.49 4.71
CA ILE A 112 2.53 3.14 3.68
C ILE A 112 1.89 2.34 2.54
N GLY A 113 1.10 1.31 2.87
CA GLY A 113 0.42 0.48 1.88
C GLY A 113 -0.61 1.26 1.06
N THR A 114 -1.31 2.18 1.69
CA THR A 114 -2.30 3.04 1.03
C THR A 114 -1.62 4.00 0.07
N LEU A 115 -0.60 4.73 0.51
CA LEU A 115 0.14 5.67 -0.33
C LEU A 115 0.82 4.96 -1.51
N ALA A 116 1.46 3.82 -1.28
CA ALA A 116 2.07 3.02 -2.35
C ALA A 116 1.03 2.56 -3.38
N SER A 117 -0.14 2.13 -2.93
CA SER A 117 -1.24 1.71 -3.80
C SER A 117 -1.79 2.85 -4.65
N LEU A 118 -2.00 4.04 -4.05
CA LEU A 118 -2.47 5.23 -4.73
C LEU A 118 -1.45 5.74 -5.75
N LEU A 119 -0.18 5.84 -5.36
CA LEU A 119 0.90 6.28 -6.25
C LEU A 119 1.03 5.35 -7.46
N TRP A 120 0.94 4.03 -7.26
CA TRP A 120 0.95 3.06 -8.35
C TRP A 120 -0.20 3.25 -9.33
N ALA A 121 -1.43 3.38 -8.83
CA ALA A 121 -2.61 3.60 -9.66
C ALA A 121 -2.55 4.94 -10.41
N SER A 122 -2.08 6.01 -9.74
CA SER A 122 -1.90 7.34 -10.32
C SER A 122 -0.83 7.36 -11.41
N LEU A 123 0.27 6.62 -11.24
CA LEU A 123 1.33 6.50 -12.23
C LEU A 123 0.78 5.94 -13.56
N TRP A 124 0.02 4.84 -13.49
CA TRP A 124 -0.56 4.23 -14.69
C TRP A 124 -1.66 5.08 -15.32
N ALA A 125 -2.48 5.74 -14.50
CA ALA A 125 -3.49 6.68 -15.01
C ALA A 125 -2.83 7.87 -15.70
N GLY A 126 -1.82 8.47 -15.09
CA GLY A 126 -1.04 9.56 -15.67
C GLY A 126 -0.34 9.17 -16.98
N LEU A 127 0.28 7.98 -17.02
CA LEU A 127 0.91 7.47 -18.23
C LEU A 127 -0.09 7.30 -19.38
N VAL A 128 -1.28 6.77 -19.09
CA VAL A 128 -2.35 6.62 -20.10
C VAL A 128 -2.82 7.98 -20.61
N LEU A 129 -2.98 8.97 -19.73
CA LEU A 129 -3.35 10.32 -20.12
C LEU A 129 -2.28 10.98 -21.01
N LEU A 130 -1.00 10.86 -20.63
CA LEU A 130 0.12 11.37 -21.43
C LEU A 130 0.18 10.73 -22.82
N LEU A 131 0.00 9.40 -22.90
CA LEU A 131 -0.02 8.70 -24.18
C LEU A 131 -1.21 9.15 -25.04
N ARG A 132 -2.39 9.40 -24.45
CA ARG A 132 -3.54 9.95 -25.19
C ARG A 132 -3.24 11.30 -25.79
N VAL A 133 -2.61 12.20 -25.03
CA VAL A 133 -2.24 13.53 -25.51
C VAL A 133 -1.21 13.44 -26.64
N HIS A 134 -0.17 12.62 -26.47
CA HIS A 134 0.90 12.52 -27.48
C HIS A 134 0.46 11.80 -28.76
N LEU A 135 -0.34 10.76 -28.65
CA LEU A 135 -0.81 9.99 -29.82
C LEU A 135 -2.05 10.61 -30.48
N LYS A 136 -2.56 11.76 -29.99
CA LYS A 136 -3.83 12.37 -30.47
C LYS A 136 -4.98 11.37 -30.59
N ILE A 137 -4.98 10.36 -29.76
CA ILE A 137 -6.06 9.39 -29.68
C ILE A 137 -7.15 10.04 -28.85
N GLY A 138 -8.08 10.69 -29.55
CA GLY A 138 -9.25 11.31 -28.96
C GLY A 138 -10.22 10.28 -28.38
#